data_5be24b0e58761ace2c75368defb6710f
#
_entry.id   5be24b0e58761ace2c75368defb6710f
#
_cell.length_a   1.000
_cell.length_b   1.000
_cell.length_c   1.000
_cell.angle_alpha   90.00
_cell.angle_beta   90.00
_cell.angle_gamma   90.00
#
_symmetry.space_group_name_H-M   'P 1'
#
loop_
_entity.id
_entity.type
_entity.pdbx_description
1 polymer ?
#
loop_
_entity_poly.entity_id
_entity_poly.type
_entity_poly.pdbx_seq_one_letter_code
_entity_poly.pdbx_strand_id
1 'polypeptide(L)'
;MNKNTLSTIDGAEISWFAPLCNGDDDFLGNRNPLYKSSWENTSSIVKTADQLGFKNVLCPSSYQVGQDPLSFVAGMSSQTEKINFLVAIRCGELHPPMLARTIASLDHMLKGRLTVNIISSNLPGTDLSSKERYARSREVIQILKQSWTQDQIRFKGKYYDFNLSSRPVKPYQQNGGPLLYFGGYSPDGVDLCAEFCDVYLMWPETKPKLRGLMDTMTNKAANYNRTVKFGLRVHVIVRETEQEAREYADQ
;
A
#
# COMPACT_ATOMS: atom_id res chain seq x y z
N MET A 1 -23.94 9.05 -0.04
CA MET A 1 -23.66 8.05 -1.06
C MET A 1 -22.55 8.57 -1.97
N ASN A 2 -21.29 8.37 -1.59
CA ASN A 2 -20.17 8.62 -2.51
C ASN A 2 -19.72 7.28 -3.07
N LYS A 3 -20.26 6.93 -4.22
CA LYS A 3 -19.62 5.96 -5.10
C LYS A 3 -18.29 6.60 -5.48
N ASN A 4 -17.17 6.04 -5.01
CA ASN A 4 -15.86 6.29 -5.58
C ASN A 4 -15.94 5.90 -7.06
N THR A 5 -16.32 6.82 -7.90
CA THR A 5 -16.22 6.69 -9.35
C THR A 5 -14.75 6.81 -9.68
N LEU A 6 -14.09 5.66 -9.71
CA LEU A 6 -12.76 5.52 -10.25
C LEU A 6 -12.81 5.98 -11.70
N SER A 7 -12.12 7.06 -12.02
CA SER A 7 -11.93 7.44 -13.43
C SER A 7 -11.06 6.35 -14.06
N THR A 8 -11.65 5.58 -14.95
CA THR A 8 -11.01 4.44 -15.58
C THR A 8 -10.76 4.75 -17.05
N ILE A 9 -9.55 4.52 -17.51
CA ILE A 9 -9.29 4.31 -18.92
C ILE A 9 -9.61 2.83 -19.16
N ASP A 10 -10.71 2.52 -19.83
CA ASP A 10 -11.17 1.15 -20.13
C ASP A 10 -11.21 0.21 -18.90
N GLY A 11 -11.58 0.73 -17.74
CA GLY A 11 -11.70 -0.06 -16.51
C GLY A 11 -10.42 -0.18 -15.66
N ALA A 12 -9.31 0.47 -16.04
CA ALA A 12 -8.06 0.49 -15.28
C ALA A 12 -7.82 1.84 -14.58
N GLU A 13 -7.23 1.79 -13.37
CA GLU A 13 -6.70 2.96 -12.68
C GLU A 13 -5.22 3.12 -13.01
N ILE A 14 -4.81 4.35 -13.36
CA ILE A 14 -3.41 4.68 -13.52
C ILE A 14 -2.89 5.32 -12.24
N SER A 15 -1.84 4.72 -11.70
CA SER A 15 -1.22 5.14 -10.44
C SER A 15 0.24 5.51 -10.65
N TRP A 16 0.76 6.38 -9.77
CA TRP A 16 2.17 6.75 -9.77
C TRP A 16 2.88 6.19 -8.53
N PHE A 17 4.17 6.43 -8.43
CA PHE A 17 5.02 5.98 -7.32
C PHE A 17 5.74 7.18 -6.71
N ALA A 18 5.65 7.33 -5.38
CA ALA A 18 6.40 8.34 -4.65
C ALA A 18 7.77 7.76 -4.24
N PRO A 19 8.90 8.38 -4.60
CA PRO A 19 10.24 7.87 -4.30
C PRO A 19 10.64 8.12 -2.84
N LEU A 20 9.88 7.57 -1.89
CA LEU A 20 10.15 7.73 -0.45
C LEU A 20 11.34 6.92 0.04
N CYS A 21 11.66 5.82 -0.62
CA CYS A 21 12.69 4.88 -0.19
C CYS A 21 14.01 5.01 -0.94
N ASN A 22 13.97 5.65 -2.10
CA ASN A 22 15.12 5.79 -2.97
C ASN A 22 15.47 7.26 -3.13
N GLY A 23 16.71 7.53 -3.54
CA GLY A 23 17.04 8.81 -4.14
C GLY A 23 16.34 9.00 -5.48
N ASP A 24 16.53 10.15 -6.05
CA ASP A 24 16.11 10.45 -7.40
C ASP A 24 17.22 9.94 -8.33
N ASP A 25 17.22 8.61 -8.53
CA ASP A 25 18.25 7.98 -9.33
C ASP A 25 18.04 8.36 -10.80
N ASP A 26 19.10 8.86 -11.44
CA ASP A 26 19.07 9.20 -12.88
C ASP A 26 18.81 7.95 -13.73
N PHE A 27 19.28 6.79 -13.27
CA PHE A 27 19.13 5.52 -13.96
C PHE A 27 18.52 4.47 -13.05
N LEU A 28 17.56 3.74 -13.56
CA LEU A 28 16.88 2.67 -12.83
C LEU A 28 17.89 1.59 -12.40
N GLY A 29 17.93 1.34 -11.09
CA GLY A 29 18.83 0.32 -10.50
C GLY A 29 20.22 0.81 -10.12
N ASN A 30 20.64 1.98 -10.57
CA ASN A 30 21.90 2.60 -10.19
C ASN A 30 21.65 3.64 -9.08
N ARG A 31 21.94 3.27 -7.83
CA ARG A 31 21.83 4.20 -6.72
C ARG A 31 22.86 5.31 -6.83
N ASN A 32 22.38 6.55 -6.91
CA ASN A 32 23.23 7.70 -6.77
C ASN A 32 23.24 8.15 -5.30
N PRO A 33 24.37 8.02 -4.56
CA PRO A 33 24.44 8.39 -3.15
C PRO A 33 24.27 9.89 -2.89
N LEU A 34 24.32 10.72 -3.92
CA LEU A 34 24.09 12.17 -3.84
C LEU A 34 22.59 12.49 -3.81
N TYR A 35 21.75 11.63 -4.38
CA TYR A 35 20.31 11.82 -4.39
C TYR A 35 19.68 11.08 -3.21
N LYS A 36 19.10 11.83 -2.31
CA LYS A 36 18.34 11.31 -1.18
C LYS A 36 16.89 11.67 -1.37
N SER A 37 15.99 10.76 -0.98
CA SER A 37 14.58 11.11 -0.91
C SER A 37 14.40 12.40 -0.09
N SER A 38 14.06 13.50 -0.75
CA SER A 38 13.78 14.78 -0.11
C SER A 38 12.29 15.05 -0.09
N TRP A 39 11.84 15.81 0.91
CA TRP A 39 10.47 16.28 0.98
C TRP A 39 10.11 17.10 -0.27
N GLU A 40 10.99 18.01 -0.67
CA GLU A 40 10.78 18.95 -1.79
C GLU A 40 10.54 18.19 -3.09
N ASN A 41 11.42 17.25 -3.41
CA ASN A 41 11.30 16.49 -4.65
C ASN A 41 10.10 15.56 -4.63
N THR A 42 9.96 14.73 -3.59
CA THR A 42 8.87 13.76 -3.51
C THR A 42 7.50 14.45 -3.46
N SER A 43 7.36 15.55 -2.72
CA SER A 43 6.10 16.31 -2.68
C SER A 43 5.79 16.98 -4.03
N SER A 44 6.79 17.44 -4.76
CA SER A 44 6.64 17.98 -6.11
C SER A 44 6.10 16.94 -7.08
N ILE A 45 6.65 15.72 -7.07
CA ILE A 45 6.18 14.59 -7.89
C ILE A 45 4.72 14.27 -7.58
N VAL A 46 4.36 14.17 -6.30
CA VAL A 46 2.98 13.84 -5.90
C VAL A 46 1.99 14.94 -6.27
N LYS A 47 2.36 16.22 -6.10
CA LYS A 47 1.52 17.35 -6.56
C LYS A 47 1.32 17.35 -8.07
N THR A 48 2.37 17.07 -8.82
CA THR A 48 2.29 16.95 -10.29
C THR A 48 1.38 15.78 -10.69
N ALA A 49 1.50 14.64 -10.02
CA ALA A 49 0.62 13.49 -10.26
C ALA A 49 -0.86 13.80 -9.96
N ASP A 50 -1.14 14.55 -8.88
CA ASP A 50 -2.49 15.01 -8.53
C ASP A 50 -3.07 15.94 -9.62
N GLN A 51 -2.27 16.90 -10.10
CA GLN A 51 -2.64 17.86 -11.15
C GLN A 51 -2.90 17.17 -12.49
N LEU A 52 -2.08 16.17 -12.84
CA LEU A 52 -2.21 15.39 -14.07
C LEU A 52 -3.32 14.33 -14.03
N GLY A 53 -3.98 14.15 -12.88
CA GLY A 53 -5.14 13.28 -12.76
C GLY A 53 -4.80 11.80 -12.53
N PHE A 54 -3.58 11.47 -12.09
CA PHE A 54 -3.28 10.13 -11.60
C PHE A 54 -4.23 9.77 -10.46
N LYS A 55 -4.72 8.53 -10.48
CA LYS A 55 -5.75 8.11 -9.53
C LYS A 55 -5.21 7.82 -8.15
N ASN A 56 -3.99 7.27 -8.08
CA ASN A 56 -3.39 6.81 -6.84
C ASN A 56 -1.88 7.03 -6.87
N VAL A 57 -1.25 7.17 -5.70
CA VAL A 57 0.19 7.20 -5.55
C VAL A 57 0.61 6.20 -4.48
N LEU A 58 1.51 5.28 -4.84
CA LEU A 58 2.11 4.35 -3.89
C LEU A 58 3.22 5.04 -3.10
N CYS A 59 3.05 5.08 -1.78
CA CYS A 59 4.04 5.56 -0.81
C CYS A 59 4.71 4.34 -0.14
N PRO A 60 5.90 3.91 -0.61
CA PRO A 60 6.60 2.75 -0.08
C PRO A 60 7.18 3.00 1.30
N SER A 61 7.55 1.92 2.01
CA SER A 61 8.21 1.97 3.31
C SER A 61 9.53 1.21 3.29
N SER A 62 10.59 1.84 3.75
CA SER A 62 11.88 1.22 4.07
C SER A 62 12.46 1.85 5.33
N TYR A 63 13.09 1.04 6.17
CA TYR A 63 13.77 1.55 7.36
C TYR A 63 15.12 2.22 7.03
N GLN A 64 15.83 1.68 6.06
CA GLN A 64 17.23 2.05 5.82
C GLN A 64 17.40 3.40 5.11
N VAL A 65 16.41 3.84 4.36
CA VAL A 65 16.48 5.07 3.58
C VAL A 65 15.10 5.71 3.44
N GLY A 66 15.08 7.02 3.28
CA GLY A 66 13.90 7.76 2.88
C GLY A 66 13.09 8.33 4.02
N GLN A 67 11.86 8.62 3.72
CA GLN A 67 10.91 9.27 4.60
C GLN A 67 9.91 8.26 5.17
N ASP A 68 9.42 8.52 6.38
CA ASP A 68 8.29 7.76 6.92
C ASP A 68 7.01 8.01 6.10
N PRO A 69 6.38 6.96 5.57
CA PRO A 69 5.25 7.15 4.65
C PRO A 69 3.99 7.72 5.33
N LEU A 70 3.76 7.42 6.61
CA LEU A 70 2.60 7.97 7.32
C LEU A 70 2.76 9.45 7.58
N SER A 71 3.96 9.88 8.00
CA SER A 71 4.31 11.29 8.17
C SER A 71 4.27 12.06 6.86
N PHE A 72 4.80 11.48 5.78
CA PHE A 72 4.76 12.07 4.45
C PHE A 72 3.31 12.29 3.98
N VAL A 73 2.46 11.27 4.08
CA VAL A 73 1.05 11.35 3.66
C VAL A 73 0.27 12.36 4.51
N ALA A 74 0.58 12.48 5.81
CA ALA A 74 0.00 13.53 6.65
C ALA A 74 0.34 14.93 6.12
N GLY A 75 1.60 15.17 5.78
CA GLY A 75 2.04 16.45 5.19
C GLY A 75 1.39 16.73 3.83
N MET A 76 1.20 15.70 2.99
CA MET A 76 0.60 15.84 1.67
C MET A 76 -0.92 16.02 1.69
N SER A 77 -1.58 15.71 2.80
CA SER A 77 -3.05 15.76 2.90
C SER A 77 -3.65 17.13 2.60
N SER A 78 -2.95 18.21 2.94
CA SER A 78 -3.36 19.60 2.67
C SER A 78 -2.83 20.15 1.34
N GLN A 79 -1.98 19.39 0.63
CA GLN A 79 -1.32 19.83 -0.60
C GLN A 79 -1.86 19.14 -1.87
N THR A 80 -2.83 18.25 -1.71
CA THR A 80 -3.46 17.48 -2.80
C THR A 80 -4.96 17.41 -2.63
N GLU A 81 -5.69 17.31 -3.75
CA GLU A 81 -7.15 17.35 -3.75
C GLU A 81 -7.82 16.06 -4.22
N LYS A 82 -7.23 15.38 -5.20
CA LYS A 82 -7.87 14.28 -5.95
C LYS A 82 -7.18 12.93 -5.79
N ILE A 83 -5.85 12.92 -5.79
CA ILE A 83 -5.06 11.69 -5.77
C ILE A 83 -5.28 10.92 -4.47
N ASN A 84 -5.44 9.60 -4.58
CA ASN A 84 -5.47 8.71 -3.42
C ASN A 84 -4.04 8.34 -3.02
N PHE A 85 -3.85 8.04 -1.75
CA PHE A 85 -2.57 7.58 -1.20
C PHE A 85 -2.65 6.10 -0.84
N LEU A 86 -1.84 5.28 -1.50
CA LEU A 86 -1.61 3.88 -1.13
C LEU A 86 -0.38 3.84 -0.21
N VAL A 87 -0.62 3.92 1.09
CA VAL A 87 0.45 3.99 2.09
C VAL A 87 0.90 2.59 2.52
N ALA A 88 2.18 2.33 2.42
CA ALA A 88 2.76 1.09 2.90
C ALA A 88 2.92 1.11 4.42
N ILE A 89 2.38 0.09 5.09
CA ILE A 89 2.55 -0.13 6.53
C ILE A 89 3.20 -1.49 6.79
N ARG A 90 4.17 -1.54 7.67
CA ARG A 90 4.80 -2.78 8.10
C ARG A 90 4.13 -3.30 9.35
N CYS A 91 3.51 -4.48 9.26
CA CYS A 91 2.78 -5.07 10.38
C CYS A 91 3.71 -5.34 11.57
N GLY A 92 3.36 -4.77 12.73
CA GLY A 92 4.13 -4.85 13.96
C GLY A 92 5.09 -3.67 14.21
N GLU A 93 5.26 -2.75 13.26
CA GLU A 93 6.06 -1.53 13.44
C GLU A 93 5.42 -0.60 14.47
N LEU A 94 4.13 -0.44 14.40
CA LEU A 94 3.34 0.27 15.40
C LEU A 94 2.42 -0.69 16.16
N HIS A 95 2.16 -0.39 17.42
CA HIS A 95 1.17 -1.09 18.22
C HIS A 95 -0.21 -1.02 17.53
N PRO A 96 -0.89 -2.15 17.25
CA PRO A 96 -2.02 -2.18 16.34
C PRO A 96 -3.17 -1.21 16.63
N PRO A 97 -3.63 -1.00 17.89
CA PRO A 97 -4.62 0.04 18.20
C PRO A 97 -4.15 1.46 17.88
N MET A 98 -2.84 1.74 18.07
CA MET A 98 -2.26 3.04 17.72
C MET A 98 -2.17 3.22 16.21
N LEU A 99 -1.80 2.18 15.49
CA LEU A 99 -1.81 2.17 14.02
C LEU A 99 -3.22 2.41 13.48
N ALA A 100 -4.23 1.72 14.03
CA ALA A 100 -5.63 1.91 13.65
C ALA A 100 -6.07 3.38 13.80
N ARG A 101 -5.69 4.03 14.91
CA ARG A 101 -5.94 5.45 15.16
C ARG A 101 -5.21 6.35 14.16
N THR A 102 -3.95 6.08 13.88
CA THR A 102 -3.16 6.87 12.91
C THR A 102 -3.78 6.79 11.53
N ILE A 103 -4.13 5.59 11.06
CA ILE A 103 -4.79 5.39 9.77
C ILE A 103 -6.15 6.09 9.72
N ALA A 104 -6.96 5.99 10.79
CA ALA A 104 -8.24 6.69 10.85
C ALA A 104 -8.06 8.21 10.77
N SER A 105 -7.08 8.77 11.47
CA SER A 105 -6.77 10.21 11.42
C SER A 105 -6.36 10.65 10.02
N LEU A 106 -5.45 9.90 9.38
CA LEU A 106 -5.03 10.18 8.00
C LEU A 106 -6.20 10.10 7.02
N ASP A 107 -7.08 9.12 7.20
CA ASP A 107 -8.26 8.97 6.34
C ASP A 107 -9.22 10.15 6.45
N HIS A 108 -9.38 10.73 7.65
CA HIS A 108 -10.11 11.99 7.84
C HIS A 108 -9.39 13.18 7.18
N MET A 109 -8.08 13.33 7.37
CA MET A 109 -7.30 14.39 6.73
C MET A 109 -7.40 14.33 5.21
N LEU A 110 -7.40 13.13 4.65
CA LEU A 110 -7.51 12.85 3.22
C LEU A 110 -8.96 12.78 2.72
N LYS A 111 -9.96 12.89 3.59
CA LYS A 111 -11.38 12.80 3.23
C LYS A 111 -11.71 11.52 2.43
N GLY A 112 -11.18 10.38 2.89
CA GLY A 112 -11.43 9.07 2.29
C GLY A 112 -10.53 8.71 1.09
N ARG A 113 -9.43 9.45 0.84
CA ARG A 113 -8.46 9.17 -0.21
C ARG A 113 -7.28 8.31 0.26
N LEU A 114 -7.46 7.52 1.32
CA LEU A 114 -6.44 6.63 1.87
C LEU A 114 -6.72 5.18 1.49
N THR A 115 -5.69 4.48 1.07
CA THR A 115 -5.63 3.02 0.94
C THR A 115 -4.34 2.51 1.59
N VAL A 116 -4.31 1.26 2.00
CA VAL A 116 -3.22 0.71 2.82
C VAL A 116 -2.58 -0.47 2.12
N ASN A 117 -1.26 -0.42 1.92
CA ASN A 117 -0.48 -1.54 1.42
C ASN A 117 0.18 -2.29 2.57
N ILE A 118 -0.24 -3.52 2.80
CA ILE A 118 0.26 -4.38 3.87
C ILE A 118 1.63 -4.94 3.54
N ILE A 119 2.61 -4.70 4.42
CA ILE A 119 3.96 -5.26 4.34
C ILE A 119 4.19 -6.21 5.52
N SER A 120 4.66 -7.43 5.22
CA SER A 120 4.96 -8.48 6.20
C SER A 120 6.46 -8.80 6.27
N SER A 121 7.34 -7.82 6.05
CA SER A 121 8.79 -7.98 6.19
C SER A 121 9.25 -7.91 7.64
N ASN A 122 10.50 -8.29 7.91
CA ASN A 122 11.11 -8.14 9.23
C ASN A 122 11.16 -6.68 9.66
N LEU A 123 11.00 -6.45 10.95
CA LEU A 123 11.31 -5.18 11.59
C LEU A 123 12.82 -5.08 11.80
N PRO A 124 13.41 -3.88 11.82
CA PRO A 124 14.80 -3.69 12.16
C PRO A 124 15.13 -4.38 13.48
N GLY A 125 16.22 -5.16 13.51
CA GLY A 125 16.64 -5.91 14.70
C GLY A 125 15.82 -7.16 15.02
N THR A 126 14.88 -7.59 14.17
CA THR A 126 14.13 -8.84 14.34
C THR A 126 14.40 -9.79 13.17
N ASP A 127 14.41 -11.09 13.46
CA ASP A 127 14.55 -12.14 12.46
C ASP A 127 13.45 -13.20 12.66
N LEU A 128 12.24 -12.88 12.26
CA LEU A 128 11.12 -13.80 12.27
C LEU A 128 11.07 -14.59 10.96
N SER A 129 10.73 -15.86 11.06
CA SER A 129 10.43 -16.69 9.89
C SER A 129 9.27 -16.10 9.07
N SER A 130 9.19 -16.45 7.78
CA SER A 130 8.07 -16.03 6.92
C SER A 130 6.72 -16.34 7.56
N LYS A 131 6.54 -17.56 8.04
CA LYS A 131 5.31 -18.01 8.71
C LYS A 131 4.94 -17.13 9.92
N GLU A 132 5.91 -16.77 10.74
CA GLU A 132 5.67 -15.92 11.92
C GLU A 132 5.32 -14.50 11.55
N ARG A 133 6.02 -13.92 10.55
CA ARG A 133 5.69 -12.57 10.04
C ARG A 133 4.26 -12.49 9.52
N TYR A 134 3.85 -13.46 8.73
CA TYR A 134 2.47 -13.49 8.20
C TYR A 134 1.44 -13.80 9.29
N ALA A 135 1.75 -14.65 10.27
CA ALA A 135 0.89 -14.87 11.43
C ALA A 135 0.67 -13.57 12.22
N ARG A 136 1.74 -12.80 12.50
CA ARG A 136 1.62 -11.47 13.12
C ARG A 136 0.82 -10.50 12.27
N SER A 137 1.03 -10.49 10.95
CA SER A 137 0.29 -9.61 10.05
C SER A 137 -1.21 -9.91 10.04
N ARG A 138 -1.61 -11.18 10.13
CA ARG A 138 -3.03 -11.59 10.27
C ARG A 138 -3.66 -10.97 11.52
N GLU A 139 -2.98 -11.06 12.66
CA GLU A 139 -3.48 -10.48 13.91
C GLU A 139 -3.59 -8.95 13.81
N VAL A 140 -2.58 -8.27 13.24
CA VAL A 140 -2.62 -6.82 13.03
C VAL A 140 -3.83 -6.44 12.17
N ILE A 141 -4.03 -7.08 11.02
CA ILE A 141 -5.15 -6.77 10.11
C ILE A 141 -6.50 -6.99 10.80
N GLN A 142 -6.65 -8.09 11.54
CA GLN A 142 -7.88 -8.37 12.28
C GLN A 142 -8.18 -7.28 13.32
N ILE A 143 -7.16 -6.82 14.05
CA ILE A 143 -7.29 -5.75 15.02
C ILE A 143 -7.64 -4.43 14.33
N LEU A 144 -7.02 -4.10 13.21
CA LEU A 144 -7.36 -2.91 12.42
C LEU A 144 -8.83 -2.94 11.99
N LYS A 145 -9.30 -4.06 11.42
CA LYS A 145 -10.68 -4.22 10.97
C LYS A 145 -11.67 -4.11 12.14
N GLN A 146 -11.38 -4.74 13.29
CA GLN A 146 -12.21 -4.57 14.49
C GLN A 146 -12.23 -3.12 14.97
N SER A 147 -11.07 -2.46 14.99
CA SER A 147 -10.97 -1.05 15.41
C SER A 147 -11.82 -0.12 14.57
N TRP A 148 -11.90 -0.38 13.27
CA TRP A 148 -12.61 0.49 12.33
C TRP A 148 -14.12 0.22 12.28
N THR A 149 -14.54 -1.03 12.56
CA THR A 149 -15.94 -1.45 12.34
C THR A 149 -16.73 -1.72 13.61
N GLN A 150 -16.04 -1.93 14.76
CA GLN A 150 -16.68 -2.30 16.01
C GLN A 150 -16.39 -1.26 17.10
N ASP A 151 -17.27 -1.14 18.08
CA ASP A 151 -17.10 -0.24 19.22
C ASP A 151 -16.09 -0.74 20.25
N GLN A 152 -15.72 -2.02 20.16
CA GLN A 152 -14.78 -2.66 21.07
C GLN A 152 -13.89 -3.64 20.32
N ILE A 153 -12.60 -3.59 20.60
CA ILE A 153 -11.65 -4.61 20.20
C ILE A 153 -11.63 -5.68 21.28
N ARG A 154 -12.01 -6.90 20.89
CA ARG A 154 -11.85 -8.12 21.69
C ARG A 154 -11.03 -9.10 20.88
N PHE A 155 -9.76 -9.14 21.15
CA PHE A 155 -8.82 -9.94 20.37
C PHE A 155 -7.88 -10.71 21.28
N LYS A 156 -7.71 -11.99 21.04
CA LYS A 156 -6.74 -12.85 21.73
C LYS A 156 -6.02 -13.70 20.68
N GLY A 157 -4.75 -13.41 20.48
CA GLY A 157 -3.88 -14.08 19.53
C GLY A 157 -2.54 -14.51 20.15
N LYS A 158 -1.60 -14.89 19.32
CA LYS A 158 -0.22 -15.24 19.74
C LYS A 158 0.59 -13.99 20.07
N TYR A 159 0.39 -12.91 19.34
CA TYR A 159 1.20 -11.68 19.42
C TYR A 159 0.49 -10.57 20.18
N TYR A 160 -0.83 -10.57 20.20
CA TYR A 160 -1.64 -9.51 20.79
C TYR A 160 -2.81 -10.06 21.58
N ASP A 161 -3.11 -9.40 22.71
CA ASP A 161 -4.28 -9.69 23.55
C ASP A 161 -4.88 -8.35 24.01
N PHE A 162 -6.09 -8.03 23.55
CA PHE A 162 -6.73 -6.75 23.80
C PHE A 162 -8.21 -6.89 24.15
N ASN A 163 -8.62 -6.09 25.13
CA ASN A 163 -10.02 -5.84 25.45
C ASN A 163 -10.18 -4.34 25.74
N LEU A 164 -10.46 -3.54 24.69
CA LEU A 164 -10.51 -2.08 24.81
C LEU A 164 -11.54 -1.46 23.87
N SER A 165 -12.04 -0.27 24.24
CA SER A 165 -12.95 0.51 23.41
C SER A 165 -12.22 1.07 22.17
N SER A 166 -12.88 1.02 21.02
CA SER A 166 -12.42 1.59 19.75
C SER A 166 -13.36 2.69 19.22
N ARG A 167 -14.33 3.13 20.01
CA ARG A 167 -15.34 4.13 19.60
C ARG A 167 -14.76 5.40 18.95
N PRO A 168 -13.68 6.02 19.50
CA PRO A 168 -13.13 7.25 18.92
C PRO A 168 -12.26 7.00 17.69
N VAL A 169 -12.05 5.74 17.30
CA VAL A 169 -11.08 5.35 16.26
C VAL A 169 -11.82 4.85 15.02
N LYS A 170 -12.58 5.75 14.37
CA LYS A 170 -13.32 5.40 13.15
C LYS A 170 -12.74 6.15 11.96
N PRO A 171 -12.44 5.47 10.84
CA PRO A 171 -11.99 6.14 9.63
C PRO A 171 -13.12 6.96 9.00
N TYR A 172 -12.76 7.85 8.09
CA TYR A 172 -13.70 8.58 7.25
C TYR A 172 -14.50 7.64 6.34
N GLN A 173 -13.85 6.60 5.83
CA GLN A 173 -14.45 5.54 5.02
C GLN A 173 -15.18 4.55 5.93
N GLN A 174 -16.51 4.65 6.00
CA GLN A 174 -17.35 3.89 6.95
C GLN A 174 -17.59 2.42 6.55
N ASN A 175 -17.35 2.03 5.28
CA ASN A 175 -17.64 0.69 4.78
C ASN A 175 -16.47 -0.27 5.01
N GLY A 176 -16.11 -0.49 6.27
CA GLY A 176 -15.01 -1.41 6.63
C GLY A 176 -13.63 -0.77 6.73
N GLY A 177 -13.53 0.55 6.51
CA GLY A 177 -12.28 1.30 6.52
C GLY A 177 -11.59 1.35 5.16
N PRO A 178 -10.34 1.86 5.10
CA PRO A 178 -9.54 1.92 3.88
C PRO A 178 -9.32 0.56 3.23
N LEU A 179 -9.32 0.49 1.90
CA LEU A 179 -9.01 -0.73 1.17
C LEU A 179 -7.58 -1.20 1.48
N LEU A 180 -7.44 -2.52 1.61
CA LEU A 180 -6.17 -3.17 1.87
C LEU A 180 -5.59 -3.76 0.58
N TYR A 181 -4.37 -3.39 0.28
CA TYR A 181 -3.56 -3.92 -0.82
C TYR A 181 -2.47 -4.82 -0.26
N PHE A 182 -2.04 -5.77 -1.07
CA PHE A 182 -0.92 -6.64 -0.72
C PHE A 182 -0.16 -7.05 -1.98
N GLY A 183 1.18 -7.06 -1.89
CA GLY A 183 2.06 -7.56 -2.95
C GLY A 183 3.03 -8.61 -2.40
N GLY A 184 3.08 -9.78 -3.03
CA GLY A 184 3.98 -10.86 -2.64
C GLY A 184 3.57 -12.20 -3.25
N TYR A 185 4.53 -13.11 -3.44
CA TYR A 185 4.32 -14.39 -4.13
C TYR A 185 4.48 -15.61 -3.22
N SER A 186 4.86 -15.41 -1.95
CA SER A 186 4.96 -16.52 -1.01
C SER A 186 3.59 -17.15 -0.73
N PRO A 187 3.48 -18.46 -0.54
CA PRO A 187 2.20 -19.11 -0.24
C PRO A 187 1.45 -18.47 0.93
N ASP A 188 2.16 -18.18 2.03
CA ASP A 188 1.59 -17.51 3.22
C ASP A 188 1.06 -16.10 2.91
N GLY A 189 1.76 -15.36 2.02
CA GLY A 189 1.36 -14.02 1.59
C GLY A 189 0.13 -14.04 0.70
N VAL A 190 0.08 -14.98 -0.25
CA VAL A 190 -1.08 -15.18 -1.12
C VAL A 190 -2.31 -15.56 -0.31
N ASP A 191 -2.16 -16.44 0.70
CA ASP A 191 -3.24 -16.81 1.62
C ASP A 191 -3.73 -15.61 2.45
N LEU A 192 -2.80 -14.82 3.00
CA LEU A 192 -3.16 -13.60 3.74
C LEU A 192 -3.92 -12.60 2.87
N CYS A 193 -3.48 -12.40 1.63
CA CYS A 193 -4.15 -11.52 0.68
C CYS A 193 -5.57 -12.01 0.37
N ALA A 194 -5.72 -13.29 0.05
CA ALA A 194 -7.01 -13.91 -0.25
C ALA A 194 -8.03 -13.76 0.90
N GLU A 195 -7.55 -13.89 2.14
CA GLU A 195 -8.38 -13.80 3.33
C GLU A 195 -8.77 -12.37 3.71
N PHE A 196 -7.86 -11.40 3.54
CA PHE A 196 -8.04 -10.07 4.15
C PHE A 196 -7.97 -8.88 3.20
N CYS A 197 -7.24 -8.98 2.08
CA CYS A 197 -6.95 -7.82 1.25
C CYS A 197 -7.93 -7.69 0.08
N ASP A 198 -8.07 -6.48 -0.44
CA ASP A 198 -9.04 -6.14 -1.46
C ASP A 198 -8.38 -6.08 -2.85
N VAL A 199 -7.07 -5.84 -2.88
CA VAL A 199 -6.29 -5.77 -4.13
C VAL A 199 -4.97 -6.53 -4.00
N TYR A 200 -4.70 -7.40 -4.96
CA TYR A 200 -3.43 -8.12 -5.10
C TYR A 200 -2.54 -7.41 -6.12
N LEU A 201 -1.40 -6.90 -5.66
CA LEU A 201 -0.40 -6.22 -6.49
C LEU A 201 0.61 -7.23 -7.04
N MET A 202 0.78 -7.21 -8.35
CA MET A 202 1.71 -8.09 -9.06
C MET A 202 2.90 -7.30 -9.62
N TRP A 203 4.04 -7.97 -9.75
CA TRP A 203 5.20 -7.49 -10.48
C TRP A 203 5.10 -7.87 -11.96
N PRO A 204 5.85 -7.20 -12.85
CA PRO A 204 5.88 -7.54 -14.26
C PRO A 204 6.31 -8.99 -14.49
N GLU A 205 5.51 -9.70 -15.23
CA GLU A 205 5.76 -11.09 -15.63
C GLU A 205 5.14 -11.33 -17.01
N THR A 206 5.39 -12.49 -17.58
CA THR A 206 4.74 -12.88 -18.84
C THR A 206 3.22 -12.98 -18.67
N LYS A 207 2.45 -12.67 -19.70
CA LYS A 207 0.99 -12.74 -19.66
C LYS A 207 0.45 -14.10 -19.17
N PRO A 208 0.98 -15.27 -19.59
CA PRO A 208 0.51 -16.54 -19.04
C PRO A 208 0.76 -16.68 -17.55
N LYS A 209 1.91 -16.22 -17.05
CA LYS A 209 2.23 -16.29 -15.61
C LYS A 209 1.36 -15.35 -14.79
N LEU A 210 1.13 -14.11 -15.27
CA LEU A 210 0.18 -13.19 -14.62
C LEU A 210 -1.22 -13.79 -14.54
N ARG A 211 -1.71 -14.41 -15.63
CA ARG A 211 -3.00 -15.09 -15.63
C ARG A 211 -3.06 -16.19 -14.58
N GLY A 212 -2.04 -17.06 -14.51
CA GLY A 212 -1.96 -18.11 -13.49
C GLY A 212 -1.97 -17.59 -12.05
N LEU A 213 -1.30 -16.44 -11.79
CA LEU A 213 -1.34 -15.77 -10.50
C LEU A 213 -2.74 -15.24 -10.17
N MET A 214 -3.41 -14.63 -11.14
CA MET A 214 -4.78 -14.14 -10.98
C MET A 214 -5.77 -15.27 -10.71
N ASP A 215 -5.69 -16.37 -11.47
CA ASP A 215 -6.54 -17.56 -11.27
C ASP A 215 -6.31 -18.17 -9.89
N THR A 216 -5.06 -18.30 -9.46
CA THR A 216 -4.69 -18.78 -8.13
C THR A 216 -5.28 -17.90 -7.02
N MET A 217 -5.15 -16.60 -7.13
CA MET A 217 -5.71 -15.66 -6.15
C MET A 217 -7.22 -15.70 -6.14
N THR A 218 -7.87 -15.73 -7.30
CA THR A 218 -9.32 -15.81 -7.43
C THR A 218 -9.87 -17.07 -6.74
N ASN A 219 -9.26 -18.23 -7.01
CA ASN A 219 -9.66 -19.49 -6.40
C ASN A 219 -9.47 -19.50 -4.88
N LYS A 220 -8.36 -18.95 -4.39
CA LYS A 220 -8.11 -18.85 -2.95
C LYS A 220 -9.08 -17.87 -2.26
N ALA A 221 -9.35 -16.72 -2.85
CA ALA A 221 -10.29 -15.75 -2.31
C ALA A 221 -11.72 -16.30 -2.24
N ALA A 222 -12.13 -17.13 -3.21
CA ALA A 222 -13.42 -17.80 -3.22
C ALA A 222 -13.63 -18.70 -1.99
N ASN A 223 -12.58 -19.32 -1.45
CA ASN A 223 -12.66 -20.13 -0.22
C ASN A 223 -13.02 -19.29 1.02
N TYR A 224 -12.82 -17.98 0.96
CA TYR A 224 -13.19 -17.01 1.99
C TYR A 224 -14.46 -16.22 1.64
N ASN A 225 -15.20 -16.63 0.60
CA ASN A 225 -16.35 -15.89 0.05
C ASN A 225 -16.00 -14.44 -0.32
N ARG A 226 -14.81 -14.23 -0.90
CA ARG A 226 -14.29 -12.91 -1.28
C ARG A 226 -13.94 -12.86 -2.76
N THR A 227 -13.94 -11.64 -3.29
CA THR A 227 -13.33 -11.28 -4.57
C THR A 227 -12.17 -10.34 -4.31
N VAL A 228 -11.08 -10.51 -5.06
CA VAL A 228 -9.87 -9.69 -4.98
C VAL A 228 -9.64 -9.04 -6.33
N LYS A 229 -9.39 -7.73 -6.35
CA LYS A 229 -8.98 -7.00 -7.55
C LYS A 229 -7.48 -7.15 -7.78
N PHE A 230 -7.03 -6.77 -8.97
CA PHE A 230 -5.63 -6.93 -9.36
C PHE A 230 -5.00 -5.59 -9.71
N GLY A 231 -3.75 -5.40 -9.32
CA GLY A 231 -2.91 -4.30 -9.73
C GLY A 231 -1.59 -4.82 -10.31
N LEU A 232 -1.04 -4.12 -11.28
CA LEU A 232 0.25 -4.42 -11.88
C LEU A 232 1.18 -3.23 -11.66
N ARG A 233 2.33 -3.45 -11.00
CA ARG A 233 3.39 -2.48 -10.91
C ARG A 233 4.33 -2.65 -12.09
N VAL A 234 4.61 -1.58 -12.80
CA VAL A 234 5.56 -1.56 -13.91
C VAL A 234 6.59 -0.45 -13.72
N HIS A 235 7.76 -0.61 -14.29
CA HIS A 235 8.70 0.47 -14.51
C HIS A 235 8.53 0.99 -15.93
N VAL A 236 8.47 2.31 -16.07
CA VAL A 236 8.30 2.94 -17.38
C VAL A 236 9.48 3.89 -17.65
N ILE A 237 9.98 3.85 -18.86
CA ILE A 237 10.95 4.80 -19.39
C ILE A 237 10.25 5.56 -20.50
N VAL A 238 10.07 6.86 -20.30
CA VAL A 238 9.38 7.73 -21.26
C VAL A 238 10.38 8.65 -21.93
N ARG A 239 10.47 8.58 -23.26
CA ARG A 239 11.28 9.44 -24.12
C ARG A 239 10.47 9.84 -25.34
N GLU A 240 10.96 10.75 -26.14
CA GLU A 240 10.30 11.21 -27.38
C GLU A 240 10.14 10.06 -28.38
N THR A 241 11.13 9.17 -28.45
CA THR A 241 11.11 8.01 -29.35
C THR A 241 11.38 6.71 -28.60
N GLU A 242 10.95 5.58 -29.18
CA GLU A 242 11.23 4.25 -28.65
C GLU A 242 12.74 3.95 -28.65
N GLN A 243 13.45 4.43 -29.64
CA GLN A 243 14.90 4.27 -29.72
C GLN A 243 15.61 4.93 -28.54
N GLU A 244 15.30 6.19 -28.26
CA GLU A 244 15.83 6.91 -27.08
C GLU A 244 15.49 6.23 -25.75
N ALA A 245 14.27 5.68 -25.63
CA ALA A 245 13.87 4.95 -24.44
C ALA A 245 14.69 3.67 -24.25
N ARG A 246 14.99 2.94 -25.32
CA ARG A 246 15.84 1.74 -25.31
C ARG A 246 17.30 2.08 -24.98
N GLU A 247 17.85 3.08 -25.64
CA GLU A 247 19.21 3.55 -25.37
C GLU A 247 19.41 4.00 -23.92
N TYR A 248 18.40 4.62 -23.33
CA TYR A 248 18.41 4.98 -21.91
C TYR A 248 18.31 3.75 -20.99
N ALA A 249 17.58 2.72 -21.40
CA ALA A 249 17.46 1.48 -20.63
C ALA A 249 18.77 0.67 -20.60
N ASP A 250 19.62 0.84 -21.60
CA ASP A 250 20.88 0.12 -21.76
C ASP A 250 22.05 0.82 -21.02
N GLN A 251 21.87 2.02 -20.48
CA GLN A 251 22.84 2.78 -19.68
C GLN A 251 22.83 2.36 -18.21
#